data_01aabfda7ed4b88a9a6e862e5a2f9c06
#
_entry.id   01aabfda7ed4b88a9a6e862e5a2f9c06
#
_cell.length_a   1.000
_cell.length_b   1.000
_cell.length_c   1.000
_cell.angle_alpha   90.00
_cell.angle_beta   90.00
_cell.angle_gamma   90.00
#
_symmetry.space_group_name_H-M   'P 1'
#
loop_
_entity.id
_entity.type
_entity.pdbx_description
1 polymer ?
#
loop_
_entity_poly.entity_id
_entity_poly.type
_entity_poly.pdbx_seq_one_letter_code
_entity_poly.pdbx_strand_id
1 'polypeptide(L)'
;VFYYDELYDRFKVVYKLSDASEGVTCGYMDHSDNIWLCGKDSIVLYNIKDTGIRKVANVMHGNVQMVEQVDSSHFFIATERGIRFTELKNNALRVIPIESLCDISSQVNELYFHSASQKLFVGTFEEGIFAFDMNTRQIVRSSIDLSDVNITRICPLNEKELLIATEGMGI
;
A
#
# COMPACT_ATOMS: atom_id res chain seq x y z
N VAL A 1 -7.85 -9.73 13.79
CA VAL A 1 -6.71 -10.16 12.96
C VAL A 1 -6.01 -11.30 13.64
N PHE A 2 -5.67 -12.32 12.85
CA PHE A 2 -4.99 -13.52 13.33
C PHE A 2 -3.68 -13.67 12.57
N TYR A 3 -2.66 -14.22 13.23
CA TYR A 3 -1.49 -14.73 12.54
C TYR A 3 -1.29 -16.21 12.87
N TYR A 4 -0.76 -16.95 11.91
CA TYR A 4 -0.46 -18.35 12.10
C TYR A 4 0.91 -18.52 12.76
N ASP A 5 0.94 -19.23 13.89
CA ASP A 5 2.16 -19.56 14.62
C ASP A 5 2.56 -20.99 14.27
N GLU A 6 3.51 -21.12 13.37
CA GLU A 6 3.99 -22.41 12.86
C GLU A 6 4.59 -23.31 13.96
N LEU A 7 5.25 -22.72 14.96
CA LEU A 7 5.85 -23.48 16.06
C LEU A 7 4.83 -24.26 16.89
N TYR A 8 3.61 -23.72 16.99
CA TYR A 8 2.53 -24.32 17.78
C TYR A 8 1.34 -24.78 16.94
N ASP A 9 1.48 -24.73 15.61
CA ASP A 9 0.42 -25.10 14.64
C ASP A 9 -0.96 -24.50 15.00
N ARG A 10 -0.98 -23.19 15.26
CA ARG A 10 -2.21 -22.51 15.68
C ARG A 10 -2.27 -21.06 15.24
N PHE A 11 -3.50 -20.57 15.13
CA PHE A 11 -3.75 -19.15 14.95
C PHE A 11 -3.75 -18.41 16.29
N LYS A 12 -3.02 -17.30 16.36
CA LYS A 12 -3.03 -16.37 17.48
C LYS A 12 -3.79 -15.11 17.10
N VAL A 13 -4.58 -14.57 18.04
CA VAL A 13 -5.18 -13.25 17.87
C VAL A 13 -4.12 -12.20 18.09
N VAL A 14 -3.84 -11.41 17.04
CA VAL A 14 -2.89 -10.29 17.08
C VAL A 14 -3.58 -9.02 17.55
N TYR A 15 -4.75 -8.76 16.99
CA TYR A 15 -5.51 -7.58 17.30
C TYR A 15 -7.01 -7.88 17.28
N LYS A 16 -7.70 -7.41 18.30
CA LYS A 16 -9.17 -7.49 18.40
C LYS A 16 -9.71 -6.07 18.32
N LEU A 17 -10.53 -5.81 17.32
CA LEU A 17 -11.21 -4.53 17.19
C LEU A 17 -12.09 -4.27 18.42
N SER A 18 -12.06 -3.06 18.92
CA SER A 18 -12.90 -2.63 20.05
C SER A 18 -14.36 -2.45 19.64
N ASP A 19 -14.59 -2.16 18.35
CA ASP A 19 -15.91 -1.97 17.76
C ASP A 19 -16.02 -2.79 16.47
N ALA A 20 -17.11 -3.50 16.30
CA ALA A 20 -17.40 -4.29 15.10
C ALA A 20 -17.65 -3.42 13.85
N SER A 21 -17.85 -2.12 14.00
CA SER A 21 -18.00 -1.16 12.91
C SER A 21 -16.66 -0.74 12.28
N GLU A 22 -15.54 -0.97 12.98
CA GLU A 22 -14.19 -0.67 12.48
C GLU A 22 -13.62 -1.88 11.74
N GLY A 23 -13.98 -2.05 10.46
CA GLY A 23 -13.37 -3.08 9.62
C GLY A 23 -11.89 -2.78 9.33
N VAL A 24 -11.04 -3.83 9.26
CA VAL A 24 -9.70 -3.71 8.67
C VAL A 24 -9.86 -3.85 7.15
N THR A 25 -9.49 -2.80 6.42
CA THR A 25 -9.59 -2.74 4.96
C THR A 25 -8.29 -3.16 4.28
N CYS A 26 -7.15 -2.93 4.93
CA CYS A 26 -5.84 -3.28 4.42
C CYS A 26 -4.94 -3.79 5.56
N GLY A 27 -4.17 -4.85 5.27
CA GLY A 27 -3.10 -5.35 6.12
C GLY A 27 -1.78 -5.32 5.34
N TYR A 28 -0.72 -4.76 5.93
CA TYR A 28 0.60 -4.68 5.32
C TYR A 28 1.66 -4.98 6.37
N MET A 29 2.76 -5.64 5.98
CA MET A 29 3.90 -5.88 6.86
C MET A 29 5.10 -5.10 6.36
N ASP A 30 5.63 -4.19 7.19
CA ASP A 30 6.80 -3.40 6.85
C ASP A 30 8.12 -4.12 7.17
N HIS A 31 9.24 -3.58 6.69
CA HIS A 31 10.58 -4.16 6.90
C HIS A 31 11.05 -4.09 8.36
N SER A 32 10.32 -3.45 9.25
CA SER A 32 10.59 -3.35 10.69
C SER A 32 9.73 -4.29 11.53
N ASP A 33 9.13 -5.29 10.87
CA ASP A 33 8.23 -6.29 11.45
C ASP A 33 6.97 -5.70 12.11
N ASN A 34 6.51 -4.56 11.63
CA ASN A 34 5.22 -4.03 12.03
C ASN A 34 4.14 -4.49 11.02
N ILE A 35 3.06 -5.01 11.55
CA ILE A 35 1.83 -5.21 10.78
C ILE A 35 1.02 -3.92 10.88
N TRP A 36 0.76 -3.31 9.74
CA TRP A 36 -0.14 -2.19 9.58
C TRP A 36 -1.56 -2.73 9.47
N LEU A 37 -2.41 -2.35 10.38
CA LEU A 37 -3.84 -2.66 10.35
C LEU A 37 -4.58 -1.37 10.05
N CYS A 38 -5.01 -1.24 8.81
CA CYS A 38 -5.62 -0.03 8.31
C CYS A 38 -7.15 -0.18 8.26
N GLY A 39 -7.84 0.77 8.81
CA GLY A 39 -9.29 0.90 8.75
C GLY A 39 -9.70 2.21 8.09
N LYS A 40 -10.96 2.55 8.21
CA LYS A 40 -11.54 3.72 7.55
C LYS A 40 -10.84 5.03 7.94
N ASP A 41 -10.63 5.26 9.21
CA ASP A 41 -10.00 6.49 9.72
C ASP A 41 -8.93 6.16 10.77
N SER A 42 -8.45 4.93 10.78
CA SER A 42 -7.52 4.44 11.79
C SER A 42 -6.39 3.62 11.16
N ILE A 43 -5.20 3.79 11.68
CA ILE A 43 -4.05 2.93 11.40
C ILE A 43 -3.46 2.49 12.73
N VAL A 44 -3.30 1.19 12.88
CA VAL A 44 -2.68 0.58 14.04
C VAL A 44 -1.47 -0.21 13.59
N LEU A 45 -0.33 0.01 14.21
CA LEU A 45 0.86 -0.81 14.03
C LEU A 45 0.95 -1.83 15.15
N TYR A 46 1.06 -3.08 14.78
CA TYR A 46 1.40 -4.18 15.68
C TYR A 46 2.79 -4.67 15.35
N ASN A 47 3.72 -4.59 16.29
CA ASN A 47 5.05 -5.13 16.08
C ASN A 47 5.08 -6.60 16.52
N ILE A 48 5.54 -7.48 15.62
CA ILE A 48 5.55 -8.94 15.85
C ILE A 48 6.58 -9.32 16.93
N LYS A 49 7.71 -8.62 17.01
CA LYS A 49 8.82 -8.97 17.90
C LYS A 49 8.53 -8.60 19.36
N ASP A 50 8.08 -7.38 19.60
CA ASP A 50 7.83 -6.88 20.94
C ASP A 50 6.36 -6.96 21.36
N THR A 51 5.49 -7.44 20.47
CA THR A 51 4.02 -7.50 20.64
C THR A 51 3.39 -6.16 20.99
N GLY A 52 4.11 -5.08 20.72
CA GLY A 52 3.66 -3.71 20.99
C GLY A 52 2.59 -3.27 20.00
N ILE A 53 1.54 -2.62 20.52
CA ILE A 53 0.49 -2.01 19.72
C ILE A 53 0.64 -0.50 19.79
N ARG A 54 0.69 0.14 18.62
CA ARG A 54 0.80 1.58 18.50
C ARG A 54 -0.29 2.11 17.58
N LYS A 55 -1.09 3.04 18.08
CA LYS A 55 -1.99 3.79 17.23
C LYS A 55 -1.21 4.88 16.51
N VAL A 56 -1.38 4.94 15.21
CA VAL A 56 -0.77 5.98 14.37
C VAL A 56 -1.81 7.08 14.18
N ALA A 57 -1.41 8.32 14.44
CA ALA A 57 -2.26 9.46 14.11
C ALA A 57 -2.43 9.51 12.59
N ASN A 58 -3.63 9.24 12.13
CA ASN A 58 -3.98 9.23 10.72
C ASN A 58 -4.44 10.64 10.32
N VAL A 59 -3.69 11.26 9.42
CA VAL A 59 -4.03 12.56 8.83
C VAL A 59 -4.76 12.43 7.49
N MET A 60 -4.97 11.19 7.06
CA MET A 60 -5.67 10.88 5.82
C MET A 60 -7.10 10.51 6.14
N HIS A 61 -8.03 11.19 5.50
CA HIS A 61 -9.44 10.83 5.59
C HIS A 61 -9.77 9.82 4.48
N GLY A 62 -10.41 8.72 4.84
CA GLY A 62 -10.88 7.70 3.90
C GLY A 62 -10.29 6.31 4.17
N ASN A 63 -10.84 5.32 3.49
CA ASN A 63 -10.39 3.94 3.59
C ASN A 63 -9.01 3.78 2.97
N VAL A 64 -8.06 3.23 3.73
CA VAL A 64 -6.77 2.81 3.20
C VAL A 64 -6.97 1.52 2.41
N GLN A 65 -6.58 1.54 1.15
CA GLN A 65 -6.67 0.40 0.24
C GLN A 65 -5.36 -0.38 0.18
N MET A 66 -4.24 0.33 0.09
CA MET A 66 -2.90 -0.25 -0.04
C MET A 66 -1.88 0.59 0.73
N VAL A 67 -0.83 -0.09 1.20
CA VAL A 67 0.37 0.52 1.76
C VAL A 67 1.58 -0.08 1.05
N GLU A 68 2.52 0.74 0.62
CA GLU A 68 3.77 0.31 0.00
C GLU A 68 4.94 1.07 0.62
N GLN A 69 5.95 0.35 1.08
CA GLN A 69 7.11 0.92 1.73
C GLN A 69 8.17 1.35 0.72
N VAL A 70 8.67 2.57 0.90
CA VAL A 70 9.79 3.12 0.11
C VAL A 70 11.13 2.91 0.83
N ASP A 71 11.16 3.28 2.10
CA ASP A 71 12.31 3.10 2.99
C ASP A 71 11.86 2.92 4.44
N SER A 72 12.77 3.01 5.41
CA SER A 72 12.46 2.78 6.83
C SER A 72 11.39 3.68 7.43
N SER A 73 11.10 4.81 6.81
CA SER A 73 10.18 5.83 7.32
C SER A 73 9.18 6.36 6.30
N HIS A 74 9.38 6.11 5.01
CA HIS A 74 8.53 6.63 3.95
C HIS A 74 7.67 5.54 3.32
N PHE A 75 6.41 5.90 3.07
CA PHE A 75 5.39 5.00 2.55
C PHE A 75 4.50 5.70 1.53
N PHE A 76 4.12 4.97 0.49
CA PHE A 76 2.97 5.33 -0.32
C PHE A 76 1.72 4.68 0.28
N ILE A 77 0.67 5.45 0.42
CA ILE A 77 -0.60 4.98 0.95
C ILE A 77 -1.69 5.36 -0.04
N ALA A 78 -2.35 4.35 -0.60
CA ALA A 78 -3.52 4.53 -1.44
C ALA A 78 -4.79 4.53 -0.60
N THR A 79 -5.65 5.48 -0.89
CA THR A 79 -6.99 5.59 -0.32
C THR A 79 -8.00 5.76 -1.45
N GLU A 80 -9.27 5.72 -1.15
CA GLU A 80 -10.35 6.07 -2.10
C GLU A 80 -10.26 7.51 -2.65
N ARG A 81 -9.34 8.33 -2.12
CA ARG A 81 -9.10 9.73 -2.50
C ARG A 81 -7.74 9.93 -3.17
N GLY A 82 -7.17 8.86 -3.72
CA GLY A 82 -5.87 8.87 -4.39
C GLY A 82 -4.72 8.45 -3.49
N ILE A 83 -3.50 8.61 -4.01
CA ILE A 83 -2.28 8.15 -3.36
C ILE A 83 -1.62 9.31 -2.62
N ARG A 84 -1.09 9.00 -1.44
CA ARG A 84 -0.32 9.95 -0.63
C ARG A 84 1.07 9.39 -0.37
N PHE A 85 2.09 10.25 -0.50
CA PHE A 85 3.42 9.97 -0.02
C PHE A 85 3.55 10.47 1.42
N THR A 86 4.02 9.61 2.32
CA THR A 86 3.96 9.89 3.75
C THR A 86 5.27 9.55 4.43
N GLU A 87 5.58 10.27 5.50
CA GLU A 87 6.65 9.97 6.46
C GLU A 87 6.03 9.51 7.78
N LEU A 88 6.42 8.34 8.27
CA LEU A 88 6.07 7.86 9.60
C LEU A 88 7.14 8.29 10.60
N LYS A 89 6.78 9.18 11.53
CA LYS A 89 7.68 9.67 12.57
C LYS A 89 6.93 9.81 13.89
N ASN A 90 7.50 9.29 14.97
CA ASN A 90 6.93 9.38 16.33
C ASN A 90 5.46 8.92 16.40
N ASN A 91 5.12 7.81 15.72
CA ASN A 91 3.77 7.28 15.60
C ASN A 91 2.74 8.26 14.97
N ALA A 92 3.21 9.15 14.13
CA ALA A 92 2.36 10.05 13.36
C ALA A 92 2.76 9.99 11.88
N LEU A 93 1.77 9.97 10.99
CA LEU A 93 1.97 10.10 9.56
C LEU A 93 1.92 11.57 9.16
N ARG A 94 2.95 11.99 8.46
CA ARG A 94 3.01 13.30 7.81
C ARG A 94 2.89 13.11 6.30
N VAL A 95 1.91 13.76 5.69
CA VAL A 95 1.81 13.78 4.22
C VAL A 95 2.86 14.70 3.64
N ILE A 96 3.63 14.18 2.68
CA ILE A 96 4.54 14.93 1.84
C ILE A 96 3.82 15.21 0.53
N PRO A 97 3.49 16.47 0.20
CA PRO A 97 2.69 16.79 -0.97
C PRO A 97 3.37 16.37 -2.28
N ILE A 98 2.64 15.65 -3.12
CA ILE A 98 2.99 15.34 -4.50
C ILE A 98 1.71 15.50 -5.32
N GLU A 99 1.61 16.61 -6.05
CA GLU A 99 0.39 16.99 -6.78
C GLU A 99 -0.01 15.94 -7.81
N SER A 100 0.94 15.42 -8.59
CA SER A 100 0.68 14.46 -9.66
C SER A 100 0.05 13.14 -9.19
N LEU A 101 0.26 12.72 -7.93
CA LEU A 101 -0.37 11.52 -7.39
C LEU A 101 -1.84 11.73 -7.00
N CYS A 102 -2.29 12.97 -6.88
CA CYS A 102 -3.69 13.29 -6.63
C CYS A 102 -4.56 13.17 -7.88
N ASP A 103 -3.95 13.08 -9.07
CA ASP A 103 -4.64 12.99 -10.35
C ASP A 103 -5.11 11.56 -10.69
N ILE A 104 -4.69 10.57 -9.90
CA ILE A 104 -5.16 9.19 -10.05
C ILE A 104 -6.51 9.09 -9.36
N SER A 105 -7.58 9.04 -10.15
CA SER A 105 -8.96 9.03 -9.67
C SER A 105 -9.55 7.61 -9.55
N SER A 106 -8.96 6.65 -10.24
CA SER A 106 -9.40 5.26 -10.21
C SER A 106 -9.04 4.57 -8.90
N GLN A 107 -9.83 3.56 -8.56
CA GLN A 107 -9.51 2.67 -7.45
C GLN A 107 -8.14 2.01 -7.68
N VAL A 108 -7.27 2.12 -6.68
CA VAL A 108 -5.94 1.49 -6.69
C VAL A 108 -6.08 0.05 -6.20
N ASN A 109 -5.68 -0.90 -7.02
CA ASN A 109 -5.70 -2.32 -6.69
C ASN A 109 -4.33 -2.84 -6.25
N GLU A 110 -3.25 -2.23 -6.77
CA GLU A 110 -1.89 -2.67 -6.46
C GLU A 110 -0.92 -1.50 -6.46
N LEU A 111 0.02 -1.51 -5.52
CA LEU A 111 1.18 -0.63 -5.48
C LEU A 111 2.45 -1.47 -5.43
N TYR A 112 3.45 -1.09 -6.20
CA TYR A 112 4.77 -1.70 -6.13
C TYR A 112 5.86 -0.65 -6.31
N PHE A 113 6.71 -0.47 -5.31
CA PHE A 113 7.84 0.44 -5.39
C PHE A 113 9.11 -0.29 -5.81
N HIS A 114 9.62 0.06 -6.99
CA HIS A 114 10.87 -0.47 -7.51
C HIS A 114 12.04 0.43 -7.10
N SER A 115 12.75 0.04 -6.05
CA SER A 115 13.81 0.83 -5.42
C SER A 115 14.97 1.15 -6.37
N ALA A 116 15.39 0.21 -7.23
CA ALA A 116 16.51 0.41 -8.15
C ALA A 116 16.23 1.52 -9.18
N SER A 117 15.01 1.65 -9.69
CA SER A 117 14.63 2.70 -10.66
C SER A 117 13.95 3.90 -10.00
N GLN A 118 13.71 3.87 -8.68
CA GLN A 118 12.98 4.90 -7.94
C GLN A 118 11.60 5.20 -8.53
N LYS A 119 10.87 4.14 -8.91
CA LYS A 119 9.54 4.25 -9.51
C LYS A 119 8.50 3.52 -8.69
N LEU A 120 7.36 4.17 -8.49
CA LEU A 120 6.15 3.54 -7.99
C LEU A 120 5.29 3.11 -9.18
N PHE A 121 5.01 1.83 -9.29
CA PHE A 121 4.02 1.30 -10.21
C PHE A 121 2.67 1.21 -9.51
N VAL A 122 1.64 1.69 -10.19
CA VAL A 122 0.27 1.77 -9.67
C VAL A 122 -0.64 1.03 -10.61
N GLY A 123 -1.21 -0.07 -10.15
CA GLY A 123 -2.25 -0.81 -10.85
C GLY A 123 -3.64 -0.35 -10.41
N THR A 124 -4.49 -0.05 -11.37
CA THR A 124 -5.83 0.48 -11.13
C THR A 124 -6.93 -0.45 -11.64
N PHE A 125 -8.16 -0.16 -11.24
CA PHE A 125 -9.33 -0.95 -11.64
C PHE A 125 -9.72 -0.74 -13.11
N GLU A 126 -9.64 0.46 -13.66
CA GLU A 126 -10.14 0.74 -15.02
C GLU A 126 -9.20 1.63 -15.85
N GLU A 127 -8.13 2.14 -15.27
CA GLU A 127 -7.20 3.03 -15.97
C GLU A 127 -5.84 2.36 -16.26
N GLY A 128 -5.73 1.03 -16.07
CA GLY A 128 -4.52 0.27 -16.34
C GLY A 128 -3.40 0.54 -15.35
N ILE A 129 -2.16 0.68 -15.85
CA ILE A 129 -0.96 0.84 -15.03
C ILE A 129 -0.30 2.20 -15.26
N PHE A 130 0.11 2.84 -14.18
CA PHE A 130 0.93 4.06 -14.19
C PHE A 130 2.28 3.81 -13.53
N ALA A 131 3.28 4.54 -13.93
CA ALA A 131 4.56 4.62 -13.25
C ALA A 131 4.78 6.06 -12.76
N PHE A 132 4.95 6.25 -11.47
CA PHE A 132 5.35 7.52 -10.90
C PHE A 132 6.85 7.50 -10.64
N ASP A 133 7.59 8.44 -11.21
CA ASP A 133 9.03 8.58 -11.03
C ASP A 133 9.32 9.56 -9.89
N MET A 134 9.99 9.06 -8.84
CA MET A 134 10.34 9.85 -7.64
C MET A 134 11.34 10.98 -7.93
N ASN A 135 12.20 10.81 -8.94
CA ASN A 135 13.22 11.80 -9.26
C ASN A 135 12.63 13.01 -10.00
N THR A 136 11.75 12.74 -10.95
CA THR A 136 11.10 13.79 -11.76
C THR A 136 9.77 14.27 -11.13
N ARG A 137 9.22 13.50 -10.21
CA ARG A 137 7.89 13.70 -9.60
C ARG A 137 6.76 13.74 -10.63
N GLN A 138 6.87 12.97 -11.68
CA GLN A 138 5.89 12.90 -12.76
C GLN A 138 5.35 11.49 -12.95
N ILE A 139 4.11 11.42 -13.40
CA ILE A 139 3.50 10.17 -13.85
C ILE A 139 3.91 9.93 -15.30
N VAL A 140 4.44 8.74 -15.56
CA VAL A 140 4.73 8.24 -16.89
C VAL A 140 3.73 7.14 -17.20
N ARG A 141 2.93 7.31 -18.24
CA ARG A 141 2.04 6.26 -18.72
C ARG A 141 2.85 5.20 -19.47
N SER A 142 2.43 3.94 -19.37
CA SER A 142 3.02 2.85 -20.13
C SER A 142 2.91 3.11 -21.63
N SER A 143 3.93 2.67 -22.40
CA SER A 143 3.88 2.65 -23.86
C SER A 143 2.93 1.56 -24.41
N ILE A 144 2.57 0.59 -23.56
CA ILE A 144 1.54 -0.40 -23.86
C ILE A 144 0.20 0.20 -23.46
N ASP A 145 -0.74 0.21 -24.38
CA ASP A 145 -2.10 0.66 -24.09
C ASP A 145 -2.79 -0.40 -23.23
N LEU A 146 -2.85 -0.10 -21.95
CA LEU A 146 -3.58 -0.87 -20.94
C LEU A 146 -4.73 -0.03 -20.37
N SER A 147 -5.16 1.02 -21.10
CA SER A 147 -6.37 1.75 -20.76
C SER A 147 -7.57 0.79 -20.76
N ASP A 148 -8.50 0.99 -19.87
CA ASP A 148 -9.66 0.13 -19.66
C ASP A 148 -9.36 -1.31 -19.20
N VAL A 149 -8.12 -1.55 -18.69
CA VAL A 149 -7.70 -2.85 -18.16
C VAL A 149 -7.64 -2.81 -16.65
N ASN A 150 -8.29 -3.77 -16.01
CA ASN A 150 -8.20 -3.96 -14.58
C ASN A 150 -6.88 -4.68 -14.23
N ILE A 151 -5.99 -3.99 -13.50
CA ILE A 151 -4.74 -4.56 -13.00
C ILE A 151 -5.04 -5.21 -11.65
N THR A 152 -4.78 -6.51 -11.54
CA THR A 152 -5.04 -7.27 -10.32
C THR A 152 -3.80 -7.50 -9.48
N ARG A 153 -2.60 -7.54 -10.10
CA ARG A 153 -1.33 -7.75 -9.39
C ARG A 153 -0.15 -7.22 -10.17
N ILE A 154 0.87 -6.76 -9.46
CA ILE A 154 2.19 -6.42 -9.97
C ILE A 154 3.22 -7.23 -9.19
N CYS A 155 3.97 -8.10 -9.86
CA CYS A 155 4.98 -8.96 -9.24
C CYS A 155 6.35 -8.73 -9.89
N PRO A 156 7.40 -8.41 -9.14
CA PRO A 156 8.75 -8.37 -9.68
C PRO A 156 9.21 -9.78 -10.06
N LEU A 157 9.65 -9.97 -11.30
CA LEU A 157 10.35 -11.19 -11.72
C LEU A 157 11.86 -11.08 -11.44
N ASN A 158 12.40 -9.90 -11.66
CA ASN A 158 13.79 -9.54 -11.38
C ASN A 158 13.91 -8.00 -11.35
N GLU A 159 15.14 -7.47 -11.26
CA GLU A 159 15.41 -6.03 -11.22
C GLU A 159 14.98 -5.24 -12.46
N LYS A 160 14.65 -5.90 -13.56
CA LYS A 160 14.34 -5.25 -14.85
C LYS A 160 12.95 -5.58 -15.38
N GLU A 161 12.32 -6.61 -14.85
CA GLU A 161 11.09 -7.17 -15.39
C GLU A 161 10.02 -7.29 -14.31
N LEU A 162 8.83 -6.86 -14.66
CA LEU A 162 7.61 -6.99 -13.85
C LEU A 162 6.60 -7.86 -14.60
N LEU A 163 6.00 -8.77 -13.86
CA LEU A 163 4.81 -9.47 -14.29
C LEU A 163 3.58 -8.69 -13.86
N ILE A 164 2.69 -8.41 -14.79
CA ILE A 164 1.46 -7.66 -14.54
C ILE A 164 0.30 -8.59 -14.85
N ALA A 165 -0.46 -8.94 -13.81
CA ALA A 165 -1.67 -9.73 -13.97
C ALA A 165 -2.87 -8.80 -14.18
N THR A 166 -3.71 -9.17 -15.14
CA THR A 166 -4.89 -8.39 -15.54
C THR A 166 -6.17 -9.24 -15.46
N GLU A 167 -7.29 -8.60 -15.24
CA GLU A 167 -8.59 -9.25 -15.37
C GLU A 167 -9.05 -9.22 -16.82
N GLY A 168 -9.32 -10.39 -17.39
CA GLY A 168 -9.89 -10.53 -18.74
C GLY A 168 -8.87 -10.57 -19.90
N MET A 169 -7.63 -10.19 -19.69
CA MET A 169 -6.59 -10.22 -20.74
C MET A 169 -5.47 -11.25 -20.50
N GLY A 170 -5.54 -11.98 -19.39
CA GLY A 170 -4.50 -12.95 -19.00
C GLY A 170 -3.31 -12.32 -18.27
N ILE A 171 -2.18 -13.00 -18.38
CA ILE A 171 -0.91 -12.59 -17.75
C ILE A 171 0.05 -12.14 -18.85
#